data_615c9ab37aaf525feabed4ba145e9a44
#
_entry.id   615c9ab37aaf525feabed4ba145e9a44
#
_cell.length_a   1.000
_cell.length_b   1.000
_cell.length_c   1.000
_cell.angle_alpha   90.00
_cell.angle_beta   90.00
_cell.angle_gamma   90.00
#
_symmetry.space_group_name_H-M   'P 1'
#
loop_
_entity.id
_entity.type
_entity.pdbx_description
1 polymer ?
#
loop_
_entity_poly.entity_id
_entity_poly.type
_entity_poly.pdbx_seq_one_letter_code
_entity_poly.pdbx_strand_id
1 'polypeptide(L)'
;MKRREFLQALAAAAVSGLPIDGARATDAHDGERLYGALRPFGNVGLLHITDCHAQLNPIRFREPSVNLGVGAARGRPPHLVGDALLRHFGIAPGTREAHAFTCLDFERAARAYGAMGGFAHIATLVKRLRAARPGALLLDGGDTWQGSATSLWTQGQDMVDAAKLLGVDVMTGHWEFTYGAQRVKEVIGRDFAGSVDFVAQNVRTADFGDPVFDPYVIRMVNGVPVAIVGQAFPYTPIAHPRHFVADWTFGIQEDGVQKAVDAARGKGAHAVVLLSHNGMDVDLKLASRVTGIDVILGGHTHDAVPQPAIVANRRGRTLVTNAGSNGKFVAVVDLDVRGGKVAGIRYRLLPVFADLLPADPAMAALIAKIRAPFAARLDEPLAVSEALLYRRGNFNGSYDQLLLDALMAEKDAEIAFSPGFRWGTTLLPGDAIRYEQLLEQTAITYPSVTVRTLRGETIKTILEDVADNLFNPDPYYQQGGDMVRVGGMRYAIEPAAPIGRRITRMELDGKPLDAGRSYKVAGWAPVAEEAGIAGGEAVWDVVARYLRAQKTIGPLRPNLPAVEGVAGDPGQI
;
A
#
# COMPACT_ATOMS: atom_id res chain seq x y z
N MET A 1 -8.41 -8.71 48.10
CA MET A 1 -9.63 -7.89 47.98
C MET A 1 -10.81 -8.81 47.64
N LYS A 2 -11.85 -8.85 48.48
CA LYS A 2 -13.01 -9.71 48.24
C LYS A 2 -13.90 -9.04 47.16
N ARG A 3 -14.58 -9.84 46.34
CA ARG A 3 -15.43 -9.38 45.22
C ARG A 3 -16.40 -8.24 45.60
N ARG A 4 -16.85 -8.26 46.88
CA ARG A 4 -17.76 -7.25 47.44
C ARG A 4 -17.06 -5.89 47.66
N GLU A 5 -15.81 -5.89 48.08
CA GLU A 5 -14.98 -4.69 48.28
C GLU A 5 -14.62 -4.03 46.96
N PHE A 6 -14.40 -4.84 45.90
CA PHE A 6 -14.18 -4.37 44.51
C PHE A 6 -15.42 -3.68 43.96
N LEU A 7 -16.61 -4.27 44.16
CA LEU A 7 -17.88 -3.69 43.70
C LEU A 7 -18.25 -2.43 44.47
N GLN A 8 -17.90 -2.32 45.73
CA GLN A 8 -18.11 -1.11 46.55
C GLN A 8 -17.14 0.02 46.15
N ALA A 9 -15.90 -0.30 45.77
CA ALA A 9 -14.93 0.66 45.22
C ALA A 9 -15.37 1.18 43.84
N LEU A 10 -15.92 0.31 42.98
CA LEU A 10 -16.50 0.69 41.68
C LEU A 10 -17.73 1.62 41.84
N ALA A 11 -18.61 1.32 42.77
CA ALA A 11 -19.77 2.17 43.06
C ALA A 11 -19.37 3.55 43.63
N ALA A 12 -18.34 3.61 44.45
CA ALA A 12 -17.80 4.86 44.99
C ALA A 12 -17.12 5.74 43.93
N ALA A 13 -16.42 5.12 42.95
CA ALA A 13 -15.80 5.81 41.82
C ALA A 13 -16.84 6.40 40.85
N ALA A 14 -17.97 5.70 40.65
CA ALA A 14 -19.06 6.17 39.79
C ALA A 14 -19.79 7.40 40.39
N VAL A 15 -19.79 7.57 41.70
CA VAL A 15 -20.42 8.72 42.37
C VAL A 15 -19.47 9.94 42.43
N SER A 16 -18.16 9.74 42.33
CA SER A 16 -17.15 10.81 42.48
C SER A 16 -16.76 11.50 41.16
N GLY A 17 -17.31 11.09 40.02
CA GLY A 17 -17.00 11.69 38.69
C GLY A 17 -15.53 11.55 38.27
N LEU A 18 -14.76 10.67 38.91
CA LEU A 18 -13.39 10.39 38.51
C LEU A 18 -13.38 9.50 37.28
N PRO A 19 -12.61 9.83 36.21
CA PRO A 19 -12.47 8.97 35.05
C PRO A 19 -11.86 7.64 35.50
N ILE A 20 -12.55 6.54 35.18
CA ILE A 20 -12.02 5.19 35.43
C ILE A 20 -10.90 4.98 34.44
N ASP A 21 -9.65 5.01 34.88
CA ASP A 21 -8.42 4.87 34.11
C ASP A 21 -8.22 3.41 33.56
N GLY A 22 -9.33 2.71 33.27
CA GLY A 22 -9.29 1.37 32.66
C GLY A 22 -8.68 1.33 31.25
N ALA A 23 -8.85 2.42 30.49
CA ALA A 23 -8.27 2.53 29.15
C ALA A 23 -6.73 2.61 29.20
N ARG A 24 -6.16 3.40 30.11
CA ARG A 24 -4.69 3.52 30.23
C ARG A 24 -3.99 2.24 30.69
N ALA A 25 -4.65 1.42 31.52
CA ALA A 25 -4.08 0.15 31.96
C ALA A 25 -4.05 -0.90 30.83
N THR A 26 -5.08 -0.91 29.97
CA THR A 26 -5.12 -1.77 28.76
C THR A 26 -4.11 -1.30 27.71
N ASP A 27 -3.96 0.00 27.51
CA ASP A 27 -3.01 0.57 26.55
C ASP A 27 -1.54 0.30 26.95
N ALA A 28 -1.20 0.42 28.24
CA ALA A 28 0.13 0.08 28.74
C ALA A 28 0.46 -1.41 28.55
N HIS A 29 -0.52 -2.29 28.77
CA HIS A 29 -0.38 -3.73 28.53
C HIS A 29 -0.23 -4.06 27.04
N ASP A 30 -1.01 -3.45 26.19
CA ASP A 30 -0.90 -3.61 24.73
C ASP A 30 0.43 -3.07 24.19
N GLY A 31 0.88 -1.92 24.67
CA GLY A 31 2.18 -1.35 24.34
C GLY A 31 3.34 -2.27 24.71
N GLU A 32 3.33 -2.86 25.91
CA GLU A 32 4.34 -3.83 26.32
C GLU A 32 4.26 -5.12 25.49
N ARG A 33 3.07 -5.63 25.22
CA ARG A 33 2.86 -6.83 24.39
C ARG A 33 3.36 -6.66 22.95
N LEU A 34 3.09 -5.51 22.31
CA LEU A 34 3.47 -5.24 20.92
C LEU A 34 4.94 -4.85 20.79
N TYR A 35 5.47 -4.03 21.72
CA TYR A 35 6.78 -3.39 21.57
C TYR A 35 7.80 -3.70 22.67
N GLY A 36 7.40 -4.35 23.79
CA GLY A 36 8.26 -4.56 24.96
C GLY A 36 9.33 -5.61 24.75
N ALA A 37 9.01 -6.75 24.17
CA ALA A 37 9.91 -7.91 24.05
C ALA A 37 10.56 -8.01 22.66
N LEU A 38 11.10 -6.91 22.13
CA LEU A 38 11.74 -6.88 20.80
C LEU A 38 13.24 -7.27 20.85
N ARG A 39 13.55 -8.37 21.55
CA ARG A 39 14.95 -8.85 21.64
C ARG A 39 15.52 -9.16 20.26
N PRO A 40 16.73 -8.65 19.94
CA PRO A 40 17.40 -8.98 18.68
C PRO A 40 17.72 -10.46 18.60
N PHE A 41 17.90 -10.94 17.38
CA PHE A 41 18.32 -12.30 17.09
C PHE A 41 19.46 -12.26 16.07
N GLY A 42 20.54 -13.04 16.30
CA GLY A 42 21.68 -13.04 15.39
C GLY A 42 22.50 -11.74 15.41
N ASN A 43 23.13 -11.42 14.29
CA ASN A 43 24.09 -10.32 14.16
C ASN A 43 23.78 -9.32 13.03
N VAL A 44 22.72 -9.54 12.24
CA VAL A 44 22.26 -8.60 11.21
C VAL A 44 20.81 -8.23 11.48
N GLY A 45 20.52 -6.94 11.67
CA GLY A 45 19.18 -6.41 11.81
C GLY A 45 18.77 -5.63 10.55
N LEU A 46 17.59 -5.92 10.03
CA LEU A 46 16.96 -5.20 8.92
C LEU A 46 15.58 -4.72 9.36
N LEU A 47 15.29 -3.47 9.09
CA LEU A 47 13.97 -2.86 9.25
C LEU A 47 13.42 -2.57 7.84
N HIS A 48 12.12 -2.78 7.62
CA HIS A 48 11.53 -2.56 6.32
C HIS A 48 10.20 -1.83 6.42
N ILE A 49 10.06 -0.80 5.60
CA ILE A 49 8.81 -0.09 5.29
C ILE A 49 8.61 -0.12 3.78
N THR A 50 7.38 0.02 3.32
CA THR A 50 7.01 0.08 1.90
C THR A 50 5.65 0.74 1.73
N ASP A 51 5.36 1.20 0.52
CA ASP A 51 4.03 1.68 0.13
C ASP A 51 3.46 2.73 1.10
N CYS A 52 4.31 3.65 1.58
CA CYS A 52 3.91 4.66 2.56
C CYS A 52 2.94 5.69 1.98
N HIS A 53 2.90 5.86 0.65
CA HIS A 53 2.00 6.74 -0.09
C HIS A 53 1.87 8.14 0.52
N ALA A 54 3.02 8.70 0.88
CA ALA A 54 3.16 10.05 1.44
C ALA A 54 2.29 10.34 2.68
N GLN A 55 2.02 9.30 3.49
CA GLN A 55 1.24 9.43 4.72
C GLN A 55 2.11 9.91 5.88
N LEU A 56 2.39 11.24 5.91
CA LEU A 56 3.16 11.86 6.99
C LEU A 56 2.44 11.77 8.34
N ASN A 57 1.12 11.93 8.36
CA ASN A 57 0.28 11.85 9.55
C ASN A 57 -0.30 10.44 9.72
N PRO A 58 -0.66 10.05 10.96
CA PRO A 58 -1.42 8.83 11.19
C PRO A 58 -2.80 8.89 10.54
N ILE A 59 -3.24 7.78 9.97
CA ILE A 59 -4.55 7.67 9.32
C ILE A 59 -5.34 6.48 9.88
N ARG A 60 -6.64 6.47 9.64
CA ARG A 60 -7.45 5.27 9.72
C ARG A 60 -7.45 4.62 8.34
N PHE A 61 -7.15 3.35 8.27
CA PHE A 61 -7.11 2.61 7.01
C PHE A 61 -7.72 1.23 7.18
N ARG A 62 -8.85 1.01 6.51
CA ARG A 62 -9.59 -0.26 6.57
C ARG A 62 -8.97 -1.26 5.60
N GLU A 63 -8.51 -2.38 6.12
CA GLU A 63 -7.99 -3.48 5.31
C GLU A 63 -9.08 -4.09 4.40
N PRO A 64 -8.71 -4.84 3.34
CA PRO A 64 -9.68 -5.34 2.38
C PRO A 64 -10.66 -6.36 2.99
N SER A 65 -11.90 -6.31 2.52
CA SER A 65 -12.89 -7.38 2.71
C SER A 65 -12.90 -8.40 1.56
N VAL A 66 -12.22 -8.09 0.46
CA VAL A 66 -12.06 -8.95 -0.71
C VAL A 66 -10.63 -8.83 -1.23
N ASN A 67 -9.90 -9.96 -1.25
CA ASN A 67 -8.56 -10.12 -1.84
C ASN A 67 -8.47 -11.55 -2.42
N LEU A 68 -9.01 -11.71 -3.62
CA LEU A 68 -9.18 -13.03 -4.25
C LEU A 68 -7.89 -13.50 -4.91
N GLY A 69 -7.48 -14.71 -4.60
CA GLY A 69 -6.44 -15.42 -5.33
C GLY A 69 -7.02 -16.40 -6.35
N VAL A 70 -6.28 -16.64 -7.42
CA VAL A 70 -6.64 -17.61 -8.46
C VAL A 70 -5.61 -18.73 -8.57
N GLY A 71 -6.00 -19.86 -9.13
CA GLY A 71 -5.11 -21.01 -9.33
C GLY A 71 -4.47 -21.49 -8.01
N ALA A 72 -3.13 -21.53 -7.96
CA ALA A 72 -2.38 -21.98 -6.80
C ALA A 72 -2.37 -20.98 -5.62
N ALA A 73 -2.71 -19.73 -5.85
CA ALA A 73 -2.78 -18.67 -4.84
C ALA A 73 -4.09 -18.71 -4.05
N ARG A 74 -5.14 -19.33 -4.58
CA ARG A 74 -6.45 -19.39 -3.95
C ARG A 74 -6.38 -19.95 -2.54
N GLY A 75 -6.92 -19.20 -1.56
CA GLY A 75 -6.99 -19.61 -0.16
C GLY A 75 -5.65 -19.68 0.56
N ARG A 76 -4.62 -19.03 0.04
CA ARG A 76 -3.30 -18.90 0.66
C ARG A 76 -2.96 -17.43 0.89
N PRO A 77 -2.11 -17.10 1.88
CA PRO A 77 -1.56 -15.75 1.96
C PRO A 77 -0.90 -15.32 0.64
N PRO A 78 -1.16 -14.08 0.19
CA PRO A 78 -1.86 -12.99 0.88
C PRO A 78 -3.40 -12.98 0.69
N HIS A 79 -3.98 -13.94 0.00
CA HIS A 79 -5.41 -14.01 -0.37
C HIS A 79 -6.28 -14.60 0.74
N LEU A 80 -6.15 -14.03 1.93
CA LEU A 80 -6.97 -14.32 3.10
C LEU A 80 -7.48 -13.00 3.68
N VAL A 81 -8.76 -12.93 4.05
CA VAL A 81 -9.34 -11.74 4.67
C VAL A 81 -10.14 -12.09 5.92
N GLY A 82 -10.36 -11.10 6.78
CA GLY A 82 -11.22 -11.22 7.95
C GLY A 82 -10.87 -12.41 8.86
N ASP A 83 -11.87 -13.20 9.23
CA ASP A 83 -11.72 -14.36 10.12
C ASP A 83 -10.80 -15.45 9.53
N ALA A 84 -10.75 -15.60 8.22
CA ALA A 84 -9.84 -16.57 7.58
C ALA A 84 -8.38 -16.20 7.81
N LEU A 85 -8.04 -14.91 7.71
CA LEU A 85 -6.70 -14.38 8.02
C LEU A 85 -6.38 -14.57 9.50
N LEU A 86 -7.30 -14.18 10.40
CA LEU A 86 -7.09 -14.31 11.84
C LEU A 86 -6.82 -15.76 12.25
N ARG A 87 -7.64 -16.70 11.77
CA ARG A 87 -7.45 -18.14 12.05
C ARG A 87 -6.13 -18.67 11.51
N HIS A 88 -5.74 -18.29 10.29
CA HIS A 88 -4.51 -18.78 9.65
C HIS A 88 -3.26 -18.37 10.44
N PHE A 89 -3.22 -17.12 10.91
CA PHE A 89 -2.06 -16.57 11.63
C PHE A 89 -2.16 -16.67 13.15
N GLY A 90 -3.26 -17.22 13.68
CA GLY A 90 -3.47 -17.36 15.13
C GLY A 90 -3.64 -16.01 15.85
N ILE A 91 -4.21 -15.01 15.18
CA ILE A 91 -4.48 -13.68 15.75
C ILE A 91 -5.84 -13.71 16.46
N ALA A 92 -5.90 -13.27 17.72
CA ALA A 92 -7.14 -13.25 18.49
C ALA A 92 -8.10 -12.16 17.96
N PRO A 93 -9.39 -12.48 17.69
CA PRO A 93 -10.38 -11.50 17.28
C PRO A 93 -10.58 -10.39 18.34
N GLY A 94 -10.95 -9.18 17.88
CA GLY A 94 -11.25 -8.05 18.75
C GLY A 94 -10.02 -7.41 19.42
N THR A 95 -8.81 -7.79 19.05
CA THR A 95 -7.56 -7.21 19.51
C THR A 95 -7.07 -6.08 18.59
N ARG A 96 -6.12 -5.27 19.05
CA ARG A 96 -5.42 -4.27 18.21
C ARG A 96 -4.75 -4.92 16.99
N GLU A 97 -4.16 -6.11 17.16
CA GLU A 97 -3.58 -6.84 16.03
C GLU A 97 -4.64 -7.22 15.00
N ALA A 98 -5.79 -7.75 15.43
CA ALA A 98 -6.90 -8.04 14.51
C ALA A 98 -7.38 -6.79 13.77
N HIS A 99 -7.43 -5.63 14.42
CA HIS A 99 -7.74 -4.34 13.78
C HIS A 99 -6.66 -3.91 12.78
N ALA A 100 -5.38 -4.15 13.09
CA ALA A 100 -4.30 -3.78 12.17
C ALA A 100 -4.34 -4.56 10.86
N PHE A 101 -4.75 -5.84 10.91
CA PHE A 101 -4.68 -6.77 9.78
C PHE A 101 -6.02 -7.06 9.08
N THR A 102 -7.14 -6.61 9.62
CA THR A 102 -8.47 -6.93 9.03
C THR A 102 -9.42 -5.74 9.05
N CYS A 103 -10.50 -5.86 8.26
CA CYS A 103 -11.62 -4.92 8.25
C CYS A 103 -12.73 -5.26 9.26
N LEU A 104 -12.56 -6.31 10.07
CA LEU A 104 -13.59 -6.77 10.99
C LEU A 104 -13.88 -5.72 12.06
N ASP A 105 -15.18 -5.45 12.27
CA ASP A 105 -15.67 -4.52 13.29
C ASP A 105 -14.95 -3.15 13.27
N PHE A 106 -14.65 -2.67 12.04
CA PHE A 106 -13.69 -1.59 11.81
C PHE A 106 -14.06 -0.30 12.53
N GLU A 107 -15.32 0.14 12.48
CA GLU A 107 -15.73 1.43 13.09
C GLU A 107 -15.49 1.43 14.59
N ARG A 108 -15.91 0.36 15.28
CA ARG A 108 -15.70 0.23 16.73
C ARG A 108 -14.22 0.15 17.07
N ALA A 109 -13.47 -0.65 16.36
CA ALA A 109 -12.04 -0.83 16.58
C ALA A 109 -11.25 0.45 16.27
N ALA A 110 -11.57 1.17 15.19
CA ALA A 110 -10.93 2.44 14.85
C ALA A 110 -11.21 3.55 15.86
N ARG A 111 -12.42 3.57 16.48
CA ARG A 111 -12.71 4.48 17.58
C ARG A 111 -11.97 4.11 18.87
N ALA A 112 -11.81 2.81 19.12
CA ALA A 112 -11.14 2.33 20.33
C ALA A 112 -9.60 2.43 20.25
N TYR A 113 -9.01 2.15 19.09
CA TYR A 113 -7.56 2.03 18.90
C TYR A 113 -6.93 3.22 18.15
N GLY A 114 -7.74 4.13 17.63
CA GLY A 114 -7.27 5.35 16.98
C GLY A 114 -6.68 5.15 15.59
N ALA A 115 -5.82 6.09 15.21
CA ALA A 115 -5.13 6.09 13.92
C ALA A 115 -3.81 5.30 13.98
N MET A 116 -3.34 4.84 12.82
CA MET A 116 -2.12 4.06 12.67
C MET A 116 -1.16 4.75 11.70
N GLY A 117 0.12 4.37 11.75
CA GLY A 117 1.16 4.93 10.90
C GLY A 117 1.58 6.32 11.35
N GLY A 118 1.97 7.14 10.37
CA GLY A 118 2.52 8.48 10.56
C GLY A 118 4.02 8.46 10.87
N PHE A 119 4.78 9.25 10.11
CA PHE A 119 6.25 9.22 10.16
C PHE A 119 6.84 9.59 11.52
N ALA A 120 6.16 10.43 12.30
CA ALA A 120 6.63 10.75 13.67
C ALA A 120 6.55 9.54 14.62
N HIS A 121 5.56 8.68 14.47
CA HIS A 121 5.39 7.45 15.26
C HIS A 121 6.30 6.32 14.75
N ILE A 122 6.45 6.21 13.42
CA ILE A 122 7.43 5.31 12.79
C ILE A 122 8.84 5.66 13.27
N ALA A 123 9.21 6.94 13.31
CA ALA A 123 10.53 7.39 13.78
C ALA A 123 10.81 6.95 15.21
N THR A 124 9.84 7.04 16.11
CA THR A 124 9.97 6.54 17.48
C THR A 124 10.21 5.03 17.51
N LEU A 125 9.46 4.25 16.72
CA LEU A 125 9.62 2.81 16.66
C LEU A 125 10.97 2.43 16.06
N VAL A 126 11.37 3.05 14.94
CA VAL A 126 12.68 2.81 14.28
C VAL A 126 13.83 3.14 15.23
N LYS A 127 13.79 4.26 15.97
CA LYS A 127 14.81 4.60 16.97
C LYS A 127 14.91 3.55 18.09
N ARG A 128 13.77 3.05 18.61
CA ARG A 128 13.76 1.96 19.59
C ARG A 128 14.36 0.66 19.04
N LEU A 129 13.99 0.30 17.82
CA LEU A 129 14.49 -0.92 17.16
C LEU A 129 15.98 -0.84 16.90
N ARG A 130 16.50 0.31 16.42
CA ARG A 130 17.93 0.54 16.21
C ARG A 130 18.73 0.58 17.50
N ALA A 131 18.19 1.13 18.57
CA ALA A 131 18.84 1.10 19.89
C ALA A 131 19.08 -0.34 20.37
N ALA A 132 18.13 -1.25 20.09
CA ALA A 132 18.26 -2.67 20.41
C ALA A 132 19.10 -3.44 19.37
N ARG A 133 19.30 -2.89 18.16
CA ARG A 133 19.98 -3.51 16.99
C ARG A 133 21.00 -2.53 16.40
N PRO A 134 22.13 -2.30 17.07
CA PRO A 134 23.18 -1.41 16.53
C PRO A 134 23.56 -1.79 15.11
N GLY A 135 23.64 -0.81 14.21
CA GLY A 135 23.97 -1.01 12.80
C GLY A 135 22.82 -1.57 11.93
N ALA A 136 21.59 -1.70 12.46
CA ALA A 136 20.45 -2.15 11.66
C ALA A 136 20.15 -1.18 10.51
N LEU A 137 19.94 -1.74 9.31
CA LEU A 137 19.54 -1.00 8.12
C LEU A 137 18.02 -0.79 8.09
N LEU A 138 17.59 0.37 7.65
CA LEU A 138 16.19 0.65 7.30
C LEU A 138 16.06 0.68 5.78
N LEU A 139 15.25 -0.23 5.26
CA LEU A 139 15.02 -0.42 3.83
C LEU A 139 13.61 0.06 3.47
N ASP A 140 13.50 0.82 2.38
CA ASP A 140 12.24 1.34 1.85
C ASP A 140 11.92 0.65 0.52
N GLY A 141 10.82 -0.10 0.50
CA GLY A 141 10.35 -0.87 -0.66
C GLY A 141 9.81 -0.03 -1.82
N GLY A 142 9.77 1.30 -1.69
CA GLY A 142 9.18 2.20 -2.70
C GLY A 142 7.71 2.52 -2.45
N ASP A 143 7.11 3.28 -3.36
CA ASP A 143 5.77 3.88 -3.20
C ASP A 143 5.68 4.81 -1.98
N THR A 144 6.76 5.49 -1.69
CA THR A 144 6.86 6.36 -0.53
C THR A 144 6.54 7.81 -0.86
N TRP A 145 6.92 8.31 -2.07
CA TRP A 145 6.85 9.74 -2.37
C TRP A 145 5.50 10.24 -2.87
N GLN A 146 4.56 9.40 -3.22
CA GLN A 146 3.29 9.78 -3.84
C GLN A 146 2.09 9.30 -3.01
N GLY A 147 1.00 10.10 -2.97
CA GLY A 147 -0.30 9.72 -2.39
C GLY A 147 -0.94 10.78 -1.48
N SER A 148 -0.31 11.96 -1.29
CA SER A 148 -0.87 13.05 -0.50
C SER A 148 -0.82 14.39 -1.22
N ALA A 149 -1.55 15.37 -0.69
CA ALA A 149 -1.57 16.74 -1.19
C ALA A 149 -0.18 17.38 -1.14
N THR A 150 0.51 17.28 0.01
CA THR A 150 1.82 17.89 0.21
C THR A 150 2.85 17.30 -0.74
N SER A 151 2.82 15.98 -0.92
CA SER A 151 3.71 15.32 -1.86
C SER A 151 3.47 15.72 -3.32
N LEU A 152 2.21 15.83 -3.74
CA LEU A 152 1.86 16.33 -5.07
C LEU A 152 2.41 17.77 -5.27
N TRP A 153 2.19 18.67 -4.31
CA TRP A 153 2.58 20.07 -4.43
C TRP A 153 4.09 20.32 -4.27
N THR A 154 4.80 19.45 -3.57
CA THR A 154 6.26 19.52 -3.40
C THR A 154 7.04 18.60 -4.35
N GLN A 155 6.35 17.89 -5.25
CA GLN A 155 6.94 16.87 -6.12
C GLN A 155 7.76 15.83 -5.34
N GLY A 156 7.18 15.33 -4.25
CA GLY A 156 7.77 14.31 -3.38
C GLY A 156 8.85 14.81 -2.42
N GLN A 157 9.20 16.12 -2.42
CA GLN A 157 10.27 16.64 -1.56
C GLN A 157 9.97 16.45 -0.07
N ASP A 158 8.72 16.57 0.33
CA ASP A 158 8.26 16.34 1.70
C ASP A 158 8.66 14.93 2.20
N MET A 159 8.44 13.92 1.36
CA MET A 159 8.77 12.55 1.70
C MET A 159 10.25 12.24 1.58
N VAL A 160 10.96 12.87 0.65
CA VAL A 160 12.42 12.81 0.54
C VAL A 160 13.08 13.32 1.84
N ASP A 161 12.61 14.46 2.35
CA ASP A 161 13.12 15.04 3.60
C ASP A 161 12.75 14.16 4.81
N ALA A 162 11.53 13.61 4.82
CA ALA A 162 11.08 12.70 5.88
C ALA A 162 11.85 11.37 5.87
N ALA A 163 12.10 10.76 4.70
CA ALA A 163 12.88 9.53 4.57
C ALA A 163 14.33 9.71 5.04
N LYS A 164 14.96 10.83 4.71
CA LYS A 164 16.29 11.19 5.19
C LYS A 164 16.33 11.35 6.71
N LEU A 165 15.36 12.06 7.28
CA LEU A 165 15.28 12.25 8.73
C LEU A 165 14.96 10.96 9.48
N LEU A 166 14.14 10.08 8.88
CA LEU A 166 13.86 8.73 9.40
C LEU A 166 15.12 7.85 9.37
N GLY A 167 16.06 8.16 8.49
CA GLY A 167 17.31 7.44 8.29
C GLY A 167 17.11 6.19 7.43
N VAL A 168 16.39 6.29 6.32
CA VAL A 168 16.38 5.25 5.29
C VAL A 168 17.80 5.07 4.75
N ASP A 169 18.27 3.82 4.68
CA ASP A 169 19.61 3.49 4.18
C ASP A 169 19.59 3.10 2.70
N VAL A 170 18.60 2.30 2.27
CA VAL A 170 18.45 1.83 0.89
C VAL A 170 16.99 1.85 0.48
N MET A 171 16.72 2.23 -0.77
CA MET A 171 15.38 2.36 -1.33
C MET A 171 15.32 1.80 -2.76
N THR A 172 14.14 1.33 -3.17
CA THR A 172 13.76 1.10 -4.58
C THR A 172 12.54 1.96 -4.94
N GLY A 173 11.90 1.77 -6.11
CA GLY A 173 10.81 2.69 -6.49
C GLY A 173 9.74 2.13 -7.40
N HIS A 174 8.62 2.88 -7.46
CA HIS A 174 7.49 2.72 -8.36
C HIS A 174 6.78 4.07 -8.62
N TRP A 175 5.90 4.53 -7.69
CA TRP A 175 5.21 5.82 -7.85
C TRP A 175 6.14 7.03 -7.71
N GLU A 176 7.37 6.86 -7.27
CA GLU A 176 8.44 7.86 -7.39
C GLU A 176 8.62 8.31 -8.83
N PHE A 177 8.48 7.37 -9.78
CA PHE A 177 8.62 7.63 -11.22
C PHE A 177 7.49 8.49 -11.81
N THR A 178 6.38 8.68 -11.10
CA THR A 178 5.29 9.58 -11.52
C THR A 178 5.72 11.04 -11.59
N TYR A 179 6.81 11.40 -10.89
CA TYR A 179 7.40 12.75 -10.97
C TYR A 179 8.35 12.93 -12.16
N GLY A 180 8.55 11.88 -12.96
CA GLY A 180 9.39 11.88 -14.15
C GLY A 180 10.85 11.52 -13.88
N ALA A 181 11.49 10.98 -14.92
CA ALA A 181 12.86 10.48 -14.86
C ALA A 181 13.88 11.54 -14.37
N GLN A 182 13.71 12.81 -14.80
CA GLN A 182 14.60 13.89 -14.41
C GLN A 182 14.51 14.14 -12.89
N ARG A 183 13.29 14.28 -12.35
CA ARG A 183 13.10 14.54 -10.91
C ARG A 183 13.66 13.41 -10.05
N VAL A 184 13.46 12.17 -10.44
CA VAL A 184 14.03 11.02 -9.72
C VAL A 184 15.56 11.08 -9.71
N LYS A 185 16.19 11.34 -10.85
CA LYS A 185 17.66 11.52 -10.93
C LYS A 185 18.17 12.69 -10.07
N GLU A 186 17.44 13.81 -10.04
CA GLU A 186 17.77 14.98 -9.20
C GLU A 186 17.74 14.62 -7.70
N VAL A 187 16.70 13.94 -7.25
CA VAL A 187 16.61 13.51 -5.84
C VAL A 187 17.76 12.58 -5.49
N ILE A 188 18.02 11.57 -6.31
CA ILE A 188 19.09 10.60 -6.05
C ILE A 188 20.47 11.26 -6.06
N GLY A 189 20.75 12.10 -7.05
CA GLY A 189 22.06 12.73 -7.21
C GLY A 189 22.34 13.89 -6.27
N ARG A 190 21.30 14.55 -5.74
CA ARG A 190 21.43 15.72 -4.86
C ARG A 190 21.00 15.44 -3.43
N ASP A 191 19.75 14.99 -3.25
CA ASP A 191 19.13 14.92 -1.92
C ASP A 191 19.51 13.63 -1.18
N PHE A 192 19.69 12.53 -1.90
CA PHE A 192 20.10 11.23 -1.37
C PHE A 192 21.62 10.99 -1.41
N ALA A 193 22.36 11.81 -2.13
CA ALA A 193 23.80 11.66 -2.26
C ALA A 193 24.49 11.47 -0.90
N GLY A 194 25.16 10.33 -0.72
CA GLY A 194 25.87 9.98 0.52
C GLY A 194 24.98 9.63 1.73
N SER A 195 23.67 9.56 1.58
CA SER A 195 22.73 9.24 2.68
C SER A 195 21.80 8.06 2.40
N VAL A 196 21.20 7.97 1.22
CA VAL A 196 20.28 6.89 0.82
C VAL A 196 20.76 6.30 -0.50
N ASP A 197 20.96 4.98 -0.57
CA ASP A 197 21.19 4.31 -1.84
C ASP A 197 19.86 4.00 -2.53
N PHE A 198 19.73 4.37 -3.80
CA PHE A 198 18.61 3.94 -4.62
C PHE A 198 19.06 2.79 -5.53
N VAL A 199 18.39 1.64 -5.43
CA VAL A 199 18.77 0.42 -6.15
C VAL A 199 17.64 -0.10 -7.02
N ALA A 200 17.94 -0.44 -8.31
CA ALA A 200 16.99 -1.07 -9.21
C ALA A 200 17.72 -1.79 -10.37
N GLN A 201 17.85 -3.11 -10.29
CA GLN A 201 18.56 -3.91 -11.30
C GLN A 201 17.80 -3.98 -12.64
N ASN A 202 16.48 -3.76 -12.62
CA ASN A 202 15.58 -3.94 -13.76
C ASN A 202 15.23 -2.65 -14.50
N VAL A 203 15.77 -1.50 -14.09
CA VAL A 203 15.58 -0.23 -14.83
C VAL A 203 16.77 0.02 -15.71
N ARG A 204 16.54 0.07 -17.04
CA ARG A 204 17.59 0.17 -18.05
C ARG A 204 17.25 1.25 -19.08
N THR A 205 18.27 1.81 -19.72
CA THR A 205 18.07 2.70 -20.86
C THR A 205 17.42 1.95 -22.03
N ALA A 206 16.53 2.61 -22.76
CA ALA A 206 15.79 1.99 -23.84
C ALA A 206 16.67 1.74 -25.08
N ASP A 207 17.71 2.54 -25.31
CA ASP A 207 18.60 2.49 -26.46
C ASP A 207 19.69 1.41 -26.36
N PHE A 208 20.45 1.38 -25.26
CA PHE A 208 21.59 0.46 -25.08
C PHE A 208 21.39 -0.61 -24.02
N GLY A 209 20.31 -0.52 -23.23
CA GLY A 209 20.06 -1.46 -22.13
C GLY A 209 21.03 -1.29 -20.95
N ASP A 210 21.65 -0.13 -20.81
CA ASP A 210 22.54 0.17 -19.70
C ASP A 210 21.76 0.34 -18.39
N PRO A 211 22.30 -0.03 -17.24
CA PRO A 211 21.67 0.21 -15.95
C PRO A 211 21.47 1.71 -15.70
N VAL A 212 20.26 2.11 -15.31
CA VAL A 212 19.94 3.49 -14.92
C VAL A 212 20.34 3.75 -13.48
N PHE A 213 20.21 2.74 -12.62
CA PHE A 213 20.53 2.75 -11.20
C PHE A 213 21.48 1.61 -10.86
N ASP A 214 22.11 1.70 -9.69
CA ASP A 214 22.90 0.58 -9.17
C ASP A 214 22.00 -0.65 -8.99
N PRO A 215 22.41 -1.82 -9.51
CA PRO A 215 21.59 -3.03 -9.38
C PRO A 215 21.53 -3.55 -7.93
N TYR A 216 22.54 -3.27 -7.14
CA TYR A 216 22.65 -3.62 -5.72
C TYR A 216 23.73 -2.79 -5.03
N VAL A 217 23.65 -2.73 -3.70
CA VAL A 217 24.73 -2.23 -2.83
C VAL A 217 25.11 -3.30 -1.79
N ILE A 218 26.34 -3.22 -1.29
CA ILE A 218 26.79 -4.06 -0.17
C ILE A 218 27.05 -3.16 1.03
N ARG A 219 26.35 -3.41 2.13
CA ARG A 219 26.48 -2.68 3.39
C ARG A 219 27.07 -3.59 4.47
N MET A 220 27.97 -3.05 5.27
CA MET A 220 28.54 -3.77 6.41
C MET A 220 27.61 -3.61 7.63
N VAL A 221 27.05 -4.69 8.13
CA VAL A 221 26.23 -4.73 9.35
C VAL A 221 26.93 -5.59 10.38
N ASN A 222 27.46 -4.98 11.43
CA ASN A 222 28.20 -5.67 12.50
C ASN A 222 29.31 -6.62 11.97
N GLY A 223 30.06 -6.17 10.96
CA GLY A 223 31.11 -6.96 10.33
C GLY A 223 30.64 -7.98 9.29
N VAL A 224 29.33 -8.03 9.01
CA VAL A 224 28.75 -8.93 7.99
C VAL A 224 28.45 -8.14 6.72
N PRO A 225 29.00 -8.54 5.54
CA PRO A 225 28.64 -7.94 4.27
C PRO A 225 27.25 -8.43 3.82
N VAL A 226 26.29 -7.51 3.78
CA VAL A 226 24.90 -7.73 3.37
C VAL A 226 24.66 -7.02 2.04
N ALA A 227 24.29 -7.77 1.01
CA ALA A 227 23.87 -7.20 -0.28
C ALA A 227 22.38 -6.93 -0.29
N ILE A 228 22.00 -5.74 -0.75
CA ILE A 228 20.63 -5.34 -1.02
C ILE A 228 20.51 -5.16 -2.53
N VAL A 229 19.83 -6.10 -3.19
CA VAL A 229 19.51 -6.05 -4.63
C VAL A 229 18.18 -5.34 -4.80
N GLY A 230 18.10 -4.37 -5.72
CA GLY A 230 16.88 -3.61 -5.98
C GLY A 230 16.06 -4.19 -7.14
N GLN A 231 14.75 -4.21 -6.97
CA GLN A 231 13.78 -4.56 -8.01
C GLN A 231 12.66 -3.54 -7.98
N ALA A 232 12.70 -2.55 -8.86
CA ALA A 232 11.64 -1.57 -9.04
C ALA A 232 10.39 -2.22 -9.70
N PHE A 233 9.24 -1.55 -9.60
CA PHE A 233 8.00 -2.06 -10.17
C PHE A 233 8.16 -2.36 -11.68
N PRO A 234 7.91 -3.60 -12.12
CA PRO A 234 8.25 -4.03 -13.47
C PRO A 234 7.32 -3.48 -14.56
N TYR A 235 6.11 -3.04 -14.21
CA TYR A 235 5.10 -2.55 -15.15
C TYR A 235 4.91 -1.02 -15.08
N THR A 236 5.89 -0.28 -14.60
CA THR A 236 5.87 1.19 -14.53
C THR A 236 5.39 1.87 -15.81
N PRO A 237 5.81 1.48 -17.05
CA PRO A 237 5.35 2.11 -18.29
C PRO A 237 3.87 1.88 -18.63
N ILE A 238 3.18 1.02 -17.88
CA ILE A 238 1.74 0.75 -18.04
C ILE A 238 0.95 1.45 -16.93
N ALA A 239 1.53 1.53 -15.71
CA ALA A 239 0.90 2.15 -14.55
C ALA A 239 0.90 3.69 -14.63
N HIS A 240 1.84 4.28 -15.38
CA HIS A 240 1.99 5.73 -15.56
C HIS A 240 1.97 6.11 -17.03
N PRO A 241 1.64 7.38 -17.38
CA PRO A 241 1.90 7.90 -18.71
C PRO A 241 3.36 7.66 -19.13
N ARG A 242 3.55 6.99 -20.27
CA ARG A 242 4.87 6.51 -20.70
C ARG A 242 5.93 7.61 -20.82
N HIS A 243 5.51 8.84 -21.13
CA HIS A 243 6.43 9.98 -21.28
C HIS A 243 7.17 10.36 -19.99
N PHE A 244 6.70 9.93 -18.81
CA PHE A 244 7.42 10.19 -17.55
C PHE A 244 8.77 9.49 -17.48
N VAL A 245 8.87 8.32 -18.13
CA VAL A 245 10.06 7.46 -18.15
C VAL A 245 10.32 6.92 -19.57
N ALA A 246 10.16 7.79 -20.59
CA ALA A 246 10.18 7.42 -22.01
C ALA A 246 11.45 6.66 -22.41
N ASP A 247 12.59 7.06 -21.86
CA ASP A 247 13.92 6.52 -22.18
C ASP A 247 14.30 5.29 -21.35
N TRP A 248 13.37 4.77 -20.51
CA TRP A 248 13.64 3.65 -19.62
C TRP A 248 12.79 2.43 -19.96
N THR A 249 13.38 1.27 -19.74
CA THR A 249 12.70 -0.03 -19.78
C THR A 249 12.69 -0.66 -18.40
N PHE A 250 11.67 -1.48 -18.16
CA PHE A 250 11.42 -2.18 -16.90
C PHE A 250 11.13 -3.65 -17.20
N GLY A 251 11.01 -4.47 -16.17
CA GLY A 251 10.61 -5.87 -16.30
C GLY A 251 10.97 -6.69 -15.06
N ILE A 252 10.49 -7.92 -14.98
CA ILE A 252 10.79 -8.83 -13.86
C ILE A 252 12.22 -9.35 -13.98
N GLN A 253 12.64 -9.79 -15.14
CA GLN A 253 14.02 -10.16 -15.51
C GLN A 253 14.71 -11.15 -14.53
N GLU A 254 14.20 -12.40 -14.42
CA GLU A 254 14.79 -13.46 -13.55
C GLU A 254 16.31 -13.55 -13.71
N ASP A 255 16.82 -13.56 -14.94
CA ASP A 255 18.25 -13.63 -15.24
C ASP A 255 19.02 -12.39 -14.75
N GLY A 256 18.40 -11.23 -14.79
CA GLY A 256 18.97 -9.99 -14.26
C GLY A 256 19.13 -10.05 -12.74
N VAL A 257 18.08 -10.50 -12.05
CA VAL A 257 18.12 -10.73 -10.60
C VAL A 257 19.19 -11.77 -10.25
N GLN A 258 19.22 -12.92 -10.95
CA GLN A 258 20.23 -13.96 -10.69
C GLN A 258 21.66 -13.44 -10.90
N LYS A 259 21.92 -12.68 -11.97
CA LYS A 259 23.23 -12.05 -12.20
C LYS A 259 23.63 -11.09 -11.09
N ALA A 260 22.69 -10.26 -10.61
CA ALA A 260 22.95 -9.33 -9.51
C ALA A 260 23.27 -10.09 -8.20
N VAL A 261 22.51 -11.15 -7.89
CA VAL A 261 22.75 -12.03 -6.74
C VAL A 261 24.11 -12.71 -6.82
N ASP A 262 24.45 -13.31 -7.97
CA ASP A 262 25.73 -14.01 -8.17
C ASP A 262 26.91 -13.03 -8.09
N ALA A 263 26.77 -11.83 -8.66
CA ALA A 263 27.80 -10.78 -8.57
C ALA A 263 27.98 -10.30 -7.12
N ALA A 264 26.90 -10.10 -6.37
CA ALA A 264 26.98 -9.72 -4.96
C ALA A 264 27.65 -10.83 -4.10
N ARG A 265 27.28 -12.09 -4.30
CA ARG A 265 27.91 -13.24 -3.65
C ARG A 265 29.40 -13.35 -4.03
N GLY A 266 29.72 -13.15 -5.32
CA GLY A 266 31.11 -13.15 -5.81
C GLY A 266 31.98 -12.04 -5.21
N LYS A 267 31.37 -10.91 -4.80
CA LYS A 267 32.03 -9.83 -4.05
C LYS A 267 32.05 -10.06 -2.53
N GLY A 268 31.65 -11.24 -2.08
CA GLY A 268 31.77 -11.65 -0.67
C GLY A 268 30.54 -11.35 0.18
N ALA A 269 29.35 -11.10 -0.39
CA ALA A 269 28.15 -10.95 0.40
C ALA A 269 27.77 -12.24 1.13
N HIS A 270 27.62 -12.19 2.45
CA HIS A 270 27.22 -13.30 3.30
C HIS A 270 25.70 -13.44 3.42
N ALA A 271 24.95 -12.35 3.27
CA ALA A 271 23.50 -12.34 3.14
C ALA A 271 23.11 -11.55 1.90
N VAL A 272 22.06 -11.99 1.21
CA VAL A 272 21.47 -11.29 0.05
C VAL A 272 19.99 -11.07 0.29
N VAL A 273 19.60 -9.83 0.24
CA VAL A 273 18.23 -9.34 0.36
C VAL A 273 17.79 -8.80 -0.99
N LEU A 274 16.63 -9.22 -1.48
CA LEU A 274 15.98 -8.57 -2.60
C LEU A 274 14.96 -7.55 -2.03
N LEU A 275 15.19 -6.28 -2.25
CA LEU A 275 14.26 -5.20 -1.96
C LEU A 275 13.38 -5.03 -3.20
N SER A 276 12.14 -5.51 -3.13
CA SER A 276 11.29 -5.74 -4.28
C SER A 276 10.00 -4.93 -4.26
N HIS A 277 9.66 -4.36 -5.39
CA HIS A 277 8.35 -3.73 -5.62
C HIS A 277 7.51 -4.48 -6.66
N ASN A 278 7.63 -5.81 -6.74
CA ASN A 278 6.90 -6.62 -7.71
C ASN A 278 5.46 -6.93 -7.34
N GLY A 279 5.17 -7.02 -6.05
CA GLY A 279 3.95 -7.62 -5.48
C GLY A 279 4.17 -9.05 -4.97
N MET A 280 3.35 -9.46 -3.99
CA MET A 280 3.58 -10.69 -3.22
C MET A 280 3.57 -11.96 -4.08
N ASP A 281 2.60 -12.14 -4.97
CA ASP A 281 2.50 -13.34 -5.82
C ASP A 281 3.66 -13.44 -6.82
N VAL A 282 4.08 -12.31 -7.36
CA VAL A 282 5.25 -12.22 -8.26
C VAL A 282 6.51 -12.61 -7.50
N ASP A 283 6.69 -12.10 -6.28
CA ASP A 283 7.85 -12.40 -5.44
C ASP A 283 7.88 -13.87 -4.99
N LEU A 284 6.73 -14.48 -4.70
CA LEU A 284 6.63 -15.92 -4.41
C LEU A 284 7.09 -16.76 -5.62
N LYS A 285 6.67 -16.40 -6.83
CA LYS A 285 7.13 -17.07 -8.05
C LYS A 285 8.62 -16.84 -8.28
N LEU A 286 9.11 -15.60 -8.17
CA LEU A 286 10.52 -15.24 -8.36
C LEU A 286 11.43 -16.00 -7.36
N ALA A 287 11.03 -16.10 -6.09
CA ALA A 287 11.76 -16.85 -5.07
C ALA A 287 11.93 -18.33 -5.42
N SER A 288 10.97 -18.93 -6.14
CA SER A 288 11.05 -20.32 -6.60
C SER A 288 12.00 -20.52 -7.79
N ARG A 289 12.31 -19.44 -8.52
CA ARG A 289 13.08 -19.45 -9.78
C ARG A 289 14.53 -19.02 -9.58
N VAL A 290 14.74 -17.97 -8.80
CA VAL A 290 16.07 -17.41 -8.51
C VAL A 290 16.67 -18.05 -7.27
N THR A 291 17.97 -18.29 -7.28
CA THR A 291 18.68 -18.93 -6.18
C THR A 291 19.67 -17.98 -5.50
N GLY A 292 19.97 -18.21 -4.22
CA GLY A 292 20.97 -17.42 -3.49
C GLY A 292 20.41 -16.16 -2.82
N ILE A 293 19.12 -15.89 -2.91
CA ILE A 293 18.42 -14.86 -2.14
C ILE A 293 18.03 -15.47 -0.78
N ASP A 294 18.37 -14.81 0.32
CA ASP A 294 17.98 -15.23 1.66
C ASP A 294 16.60 -14.72 2.04
N VAL A 295 16.32 -13.43 1.71
CA VAL A 295 15.07 -12.74 2.04
C VAL A 295 14.62 -11.87 0.87
N ILE A 296 13.32 -11.89 0.56
CA ILE A 296 12.65 -10.89 -0.28
C ILE A 296 11.79 -10.01 0.64
N LEU A 297 12.06 -8.71 0.61
CA LEU A 297 11.26 -7.66 1.24
C LEU A 297 10.41 -7.03 0.16
N GLY A 298 9.13 -7.43 0.11
CA GLY A 298 8.20 -7.08 -0.96
C GLY A 298 7.38 -5.83 -0.66
N GLY A 299 6.83 -5.25 -1.71
CA GLY A 299 5.90 -4.10 -1.70
C GLY A 299 4.81 -4.25 -2.74
N HIS A 300 4.22 -3.12 -3.20
CA HIS A 300 3.26 -2.97 -4.28
C HIS A 300 1.84 -3.50 -3.99
N THR A 301 1.67 -4.74 -3.53
CA THR A 301 0.33 -5.31 -3.30
C THR A 301 -0.31 -4.91 -1.98
N HIS A 302 0.41 -4.11 -1.16
CA HIS A 302 -0.04 -3.60 0.13
C HIS A 302 -0.43 -4.69 1.15
N ASP A 303 0.11 -5.90 0.96
CA ASP A 303 -0.21 -7.02 1.83
C ASP A 303 0.55 -6.91 3.15
N ALA A 304 -0.17 -6.82 4.25
CA ALA A 304 0.43 -6.96 5.57
C ALA A 304 0.54 -8.45 5.91
N VAL A 305 1.77 -8.99 5.84
CA VAL A 305 2.01 -10.43 6.04
C VAL A 305 2.54 -10.69 7.45
N PRO A 306 1.69 -11.16 8.40
CA PRO A 306 2.09 -11.36 9.80
C PRO A 306 3.21 -12.38 9.98
N GLN A 307 3.28 -13.39 9.10
CA GLN A 307 4.32 -14.40 9.07
C GLN A 307 4.80 -14.60 7.62
N PRO A 308 6.12 -14.69 7.39
CA PRO A 308 6.66 -14.77 6.04
C PRO A 308 6.38 -16.13 5.39
N ALA A 309 6.26 -16.14 4.07
CA ALA A 309 6.27 -17.36 3.29
C ALA A 309 7.69 -17.88 3.11
N ILE A 310 7.88 -19.19 3.21
CA ILE A 310 9.17 -19.84 2.94
C ILE A 310 9.06 -20.61 1.62
N VAL A 311 9.77 -20.12 0.61
CA VAL A 311 9.73 -20.67 -0.74
C VAL A 311 10.99 -21.50 -1.02
N ALA A 312 10.79 -22.77 -1.38
CA ALA A 312 11.88 -23.65 -1.81
C ALA A 312 12.27 -23.35 -3.26
N ASN A 313 13.58 -23.41 -3.55
CA ASN A 313 14.14 -23.33 -4.89
C ASN A 313 15.22 -24.39 -5.09
N ARG A 314 15.89 -24.40 -6.26
CA ARG A 314 16.86 -25.45 -6.61
C ARG A 314 18.07 -25.57 -5.68
N ARG A 315 18.42 -24.53 -4.91
CA ARG A 315 19.63 -24.46 -4.07
C ARG A 315 19.36 -24.13 -2.62
N GLY A 316 18.11 -24.00 -2.22
CA GLY A 316 17.79 -23.67 -0.84
C GLY A 316 16.36 -23.15 -0.65
N ARG A 317 16.22 -22.17 0.20
CA ARG A 317 14.94 -21.54 0.54
C ARG A 317 15.13 -20.03 0.62
N THR A 318 14.10 -19.31 0.21
CA THR A 318 14.00 -17.85 0.33
C THR A 318 12.81 -17.51 1.21
N LEU A 319 13.00 -16.60 2.17
CA LEU A 319 11.91 -16.04 2.96
C LEU A 319 11.32 -14.87 2.18
N VAL A 320 9.99 -14.84 2.00
CA VAL A 320 9.26 -13.78 1.28
C VAL A 320 8.26 -13.14 2.21
N THR A 321 8.25 -11.80 2.27
CA THR A 321 7.35 -11.02 3.12
C THR A 321 6.96 -9.71 2.46
N ASN A 322 5.94 -9.04 3.02
CA ASN A 322 5.50 -7.71 2.61
C ASN A 322 5.04 -6.93 3.87
N ALA A 323 5.40 -5.66 3.95
CA ALA A 323 5.19 -4.84 5.15
C ALA A 323 3.92 -3.98 5.11
N GLY A 324 2.94 -4.37 4.32
CA GLY A 324 1.66 -3.63 4.23
C GLY A 324 1.82 -2.30 3.52
N SER A 325 1.12 -1.27 3.99
CA SER A 325 1.11 0.05 3.34
C SER A 325 0.79 1.20 4.31
N ASN A 326 0.79 2.44 3.77
CA ASN A 326 0.40 3.67 4.46
C ASN A 326 1.17 3.93 5.77
N GLY A 327 2.38 3.37 5.90
CA GLY A 327 3.16 3.49 7.13
C GLY A 327 2.57 2.76 8.34
N LYS A 328 1.55 1.90 8.14
CA LYS A 328 0.88 1.17 9.22
C LYS A 328 1.77 0.16 9.92
N PHE A 329 2.86 -0.27 9.28
CA PHE A 329 3.71 -1.34 9.76
C PHE A 329 5.19 -1.03 9.60
N VAL A 330 6.00 -1.64 10.46
CA VAL A 330 7.45 -1.79 10.29
C VAL A 330 7.78 -3.28 10.41
N ALA A 331 8.34 -3.87 9.37
CA ALA A 331 8.86 -5.23 9.46
C ALA A 331 10.26 -5.23 10.09
N VAL A 332 10.53 -6.23 10.91
CA VAL A 332 11.83 -6.49 11.55
C VAL A 332 12.30 -7.85 11.10
N VAL A 333 13.46 -7.91 10.47
CA VAL A 333 14.12 -9.15 10.04
C VAL A 333 15.49 -9.22 10.69
N ASP A 334 15.65 -10.14 11.60
CA ASP A 334 16.92 -10.43 12.25
C ASP A 334 17.55 -11.69 11.60
N LEU A 335 18.81 -11.60 11.14
CA LEU A 335 19.55 -12.70 10.55
C LEU A 335 20.69 -13.13 11.48
N ASP A 336 20.83 -14.44 11.65
CA ASP A 336 21.99 -15.06 12.27
C ASP A 336 22.93 -15.55 11.15
N VAL A 337 24.01 -14.80 10.93
CA VAL A 337 24.98 -15.08 9.86
C VAL A 337 26.25 -15.67 10.46
N ARG A 338 26.58 -16.91 10.07
CA ARG A 338 27.74 -17.66 10.54
C ARG A 338 28.45 -18.36 9.38
N GLY A 339 29.78 -18.35 9.38
CA GLY A 339 30.55 -19.00 8.33
C GLY A 339 30.21 -18.54 6.91
N GLY A 340 29.88 -17.25 6.74
CA GLY A 340 29.55 -16.67 5.45
C GLY A 340 28.14 -17.01 4.92
N LYS A 341 27.25 -17.52 5.76
CA LYS A 341 25.87 -17.92 5.37
C LYS A 341 24.87 -17.55 6.43
N VAL A 342 23.61 -17.32 6.01
CA VAL A 342 22.47 -17.16 6.91
C VAL A 342 22.10 -18.51 7.52
N ALA A 343 22.32 -18.67 8.82
CA ALA A 343 22.02 -19.86 9.60
C ALA A 343 20.61 -19.83 10.22
N GLY A 344 20.07 -18.64 10.47
CA GLY A 344 18.74 -18.48 11.04
C GLY A 344 18.14 -17.12 10.68
N ILE A 345 16.82 -17.06 10.65
CA ILE A 345 16.05 -15.84 10.39
C ILE A 345 14.92 -15.74 11.42
N ARG A 346 14.72 -14.54 11.97
CA ARG A 346 13.53 -14.19 12.76
C ARG A 346 12.84 -13.00 12.12
N TYR A 347 11.53 -13.10 11.96
CA TYR A 347 10.68 -12.07 11.38
C TYR A 347 9.60 -11.63 12.36
N ARG A 348 9.27 -10.33 12.31
CA ARG A 348 8.08 -9.76 12.97
C ARG A 348 7.56 -8.60 12.12
N LEU A 349 6.26 -8.50 11.98
CA LEU A 349 5.59 -7.33 11.43
C LEU A 349 4.92 -6.57 12.58
N LEU A 350 5.39 -5.36 12.83
CA LEU A 350 4.95 -4.53 13.96
C LEU A 350 3.96 -3.49 13.46
N PRO A 351 2.69 -3.52 13.89
CA PRO A 351 1.76 -2.44 13.60
C PRO A 351 2.17 -1.16 14.34
N VAL A 352 1.99 -0.01 13.70
CA VAL A 352 2.32 1.31 14.26
C VAL A 352 1.05 1.97 14.74
N PHE A 353 0.76 1.91 16.05
CA PHE A 353 -0.37 2.58 16.65
C PHE A 353 0.06 3.94 17.22
N ALA A 354 -0.58 5.02 16.74
CA ALA A 354 -0.21 6.38 17.10
C ALA A 354 -0.46 6.71 18.58
N ASP A 355 -1.43 6.06 19.22
CA ASP A 355 -1.74 6.21 20.64
C ASP A 355 -0.77 5.47 21.58
N LEU A 356 -0.06 4.45 21.07
CA LEU A 356 0.92 3.67 21.85
C LEU A 356 2.37 4.12 21.63
N LEU A 357 2.65 4.82 20.55
CA LEU A 357 3.99 5.30 20.19
C LEU A 357 3.99 6.82 20.22
N PRO A 358 4.71 7.49 21.13
CA PRO A 358 4.78 8.95 21.12
C PRO A 358 5.39 9.47 19.83
N ALA A 359 4.92 10.61 19.33
CA ALA A 359 5.48 11.25 18.17
C ALA A 359 6.93 11.67 18.43
N ASP A 360 7.84 11.35 17.49
CA ASP A 360 9.22 11.84 17.53
C ASP A 360 9.25 13.35 17.34
N PRO A 361 9.84 14.14 18.24
CA PRO A 361 9.76 15.60 18.18
C PRO A 361 10.39 16.20 16.92
N ALA A 362 11.50 15.65 16.45
CA ALA A 362 12.19 16.17 15.25
C ALA A 362 11.37 15.92 13.98
N MET A 363 10.81 14.71 13.85
CA MET A 363 9.95 14.38 12.73
C MET A 363 8.62 15.16 12.78
N ALA A 364 8.02 15.31 13.95
CA ALA A 364 6.82 16.13 14.12
C ALA A 364 7.05 17.60 13.73
N ALA A 365 8.20 18.16 14.10
CA ALA A 365 8.57 19.52 13.71
C ALA A 365 8.77 19.65 12.18
N LEU A 366 9.40 18.65 11.54
CA LEU A 366 9.53 18.61 10.08
C LEU A 366 8.16 18.56 9.40
N ILE A 367 7.27 17.67 9.84
CA ILE A 367 5.90 17.54 9.30
C ILE A 367 5.13 18.85 9.44
N ALA A 368 5.19 19.49 10.61
CA ALA A 368 4.56 20.80 10.84
C ALA A 368 5.09 21.86 9.87
N LYS A 369 6.42 21.92 9.67
CA LYS A 369 7.07 22.84 8.73
C LYS A 369 6.62 22.61 7.28
N ILE A 370 6.55 21.34 6.84
CA ILE A 370 6.11 20.97 5.49
C ILE A 370 4.65 21.41 5.26
N ARG A 371 3.79 21.18 6.23
CA ARG A 371 2.33 21.39 6.11
C ARG A 371 1.92 22.86 6.27
N ALA A 372 2.70 23.66 7.01
CA ALA A 372 2.35 25.05 7.35
C ALA A 372 1.96 25.93 6.13
N PRO A 373 2.67 25.90 4.99
CA PRO A 373 2.29 26.69 3.82
C PRO A 373 0.94 26.32 3.21
N PHE A 374 0.47 25.11 3.46
CA PHE A 374 -0.73 24.51 2.86
C PHE A 374 -1.90 24.36 3.83
N ALA A 375 -1.71 24.72 5.11
CA ALA A 375 -2.65 24.39 6.20
C ALA A 375 -4.08 24.84 5.90
N ALA A 376 -4.27 26.09 5.46
CA ALA A 376 -5.60 26.62 5.17
C ALA A 376 -6.35 25.82 4.07
N ARG A 377 -5.62 25.33 3.05
CA ARG A 377 -6.19 24.53 1.98
C ARG A 377 -6.44 23.08 2.42
N LEU A 378 -5.51 22.50 3.18
CA LEU A 378 -5.64 21.14 3.72
C LEU A 378 -6.86 21.03 4.64
N ASP A 379 -7.05 22.02 5.51
CA ASP A 379 -8.11 22.04 6.53
C ASP A 379 -9.48 22.47 6.02
N GLU A 380 -9.60 22.87 4.74
CA GLU A 380 -10.87 23.30 4.15
C GLU A 380 -11.92 22.18 4.24
N PRO A 381 -13.04 22.38 4.98
CA PRO A 381 -14.12 21.41 5.04
C PRO A 381 -14.95 21.44 3.75
N LEU A 382 -15.15 20.30 3.12
CA LEU A 382 -15.96 20.17 1.90
C LEU A 382 -17.36 19.63 2.19
N ALA A 383 -17.46 18.62 3.06
CA ALA A 383 -18.71 17.97 3.48
C ALA A 383 -18.51 17.23 4.80
N VAL A 384 -19.59 16.64 5.33
CA VAL A 384 -19.56 15.71 6.47
C VAL A 384 -20.02 14.34 6.00
N SER A 385 -19.33 13.26 6.39
CA SER A 385 -19.78 11.90 6.13
C SER A 385 -20.68 11.38 7.25
N GLU A 386 -21.86 10.88 6.91
CA GLU A 386 -22.77 10.21 7.87
C GLU A 386 -22.54 8.69 7.91
N ALA A 387 -21.66 8.18 7.05
CA ALA A 387 -21.37 6.75 6.95
C ALA A 387 -19.85 6.49 6.82
N LEU A 388 -19.45 5.22 6.93
CA LEU A 388 -18.07 4.80 6.70
C LEU A 388 -17.69 5.00 5.24
N LEU A 389 -16.65 5.80 4.99
CA LEU A 389 -16.04 5.96 3.66
C LEU A 389 -14.67 5.28 3.64
N TYR A 390 -14.51 4.30 2.76
CA TYR A 390 -13.28 3.50 2.63
C TYR A 390 -13.02 3.12 1.18
N ARG A 391 -11.76 2.73 0.92
CA ARG A 391 -11.27 2.37 -0.40
C ARG A 391 -10.25 1.25 -0.29
N ARG A 392 -10.51 0.07 -0.29
CA ARG A 392 -9.54 -1.05 -0.31
C ARG A 392 -10.26 -2.38 -0.54
N GLY A 393 -9.69 -3.21 -1.41
CA GLY A 393 -10.19 -4.50 -1.83
C GLY A 393 -10.37 -4.55 -3.34
N ASN A 394 -10.51 -5.74 -3.90
CA ASN A 394 -10.53 -5.93 -5.36
C ASN A 394 -11.61 -5.13 -6.10
N PHE A 395 -12.68 -4.73 -5.41
CA PHE A 395 -13.82 -4.03 -5.99
C PHE A 395 -14.10 -2.70 -5.27
N ASN A 396 -15.21 -2.03 -5.62
CA ASN A 396 -15.56 -0.73 -5.06
C ASN A 396 -15.64 -0.72 -3.53
N GLY A 397 -15.12 0.35 -2.93
CA GLY A 397 -15.46 0.78 -1.58
C GLY A 397 -16.46 1.94 -1.60
N SER A 398 -16.89 2.38 -0.42
CA SER A 398 -17.84 3.52 -0.33
C SER A 398 -17.21 4.86 -0.72
N TYR A 399 -15.89 5.05 -0.52
CA TYR A 399 -15.22 6.26 -1.03
C TYR A 399 -15.04 6.20 -2.56
N ASP A 400 -14.79 5.03 -3.13
CA ASP A 400 -14.78 4.85 -4.58
C ASP A 400 -16.15 5.21 -5.17
N GLN A 401 -17.26 4.77 -4.52
CA GLN A 401 -18.60 5.10 -4.96
C GLN A 401 -18.86 6.60 -4.94
N LEU A 402 -18.40 7.30 -3.90
CA LEU A 402 -18.48 8.77 -3.83
C LEU A 402 -17.80 9.44 -5.04
N LEU A 403 -16.61 8.99 -5.41
CA LEU A 403 -15.90 9.53 -6.59
C LEU A 403 -16.66 9.25 -7.88
N LEU A 404 -17.23 8.06 -8.03
CA LEU A 404 -18.00 7.66 -9.20
C LEU A 404 -19.31 8.47 -9.32
N ASP A 405 -20.02 8.64 -8.22
CA ASP A 405 -21.27 9.43 -8.17
C ASP A 405 -21.02 10.90 -8.52
N ALA A 406 -19.93 11.47 -8.00
CA ALA A 406 -19.50 12.81 -8.32
C ALA A 406 -19.17 12.97 -9.82
N LEU A 407 -18.44 12.02 -10.40
CA LEU A 407 -18.11 12.03 -11.83
C LEU A 407 -19.35 11.92 -12.70
N MET A 408 -20.29 11.03 -12.39
CA MET A 408 -21.54 10.89 -13.15
C MET A 408 -22.39 12.15 -13.07
N ALA A 409 -22.56 12.71 -11.88
CA ALA A 409 -23.37 13.91 -11.67
C ALA A 409 -22.77 15.15 -12.35
N GLU A 410 -21.47 15.41 -12.14
CA GLU A 410 -20.79 16.61 -12.63
C GLU A 410 -20.50 16.58 -14.14
N LYS A 411 -20.44 15.40 -14.74
CA LYS A 411 -20.16 15.23 -16.18
C LYS A 411 -21.37 14.74 -16.98
N ASP A 412 -22.54 14.58 -16.33
CA ASP A 412 -23.75 14.05 -16.98
C ASP A 412 -23.42 12.76 -17.76
N ALA A 413 -22.76 11.80 -17.10
CA ALA A 413 -22.29 10.54 -17.71
C ALA A 413 -23.18 9.36 -17.32
N GLU A 414 -23.40 8.42 -18.27
CA GLU A 414 -24.17 7.19 -18.04
C GLU A 414 -23.37 6.20 -17.19
N ILE A 415 -22.03 6.19 -17.37
CA ILE A 415 -21.09 5.28 -16.71
C ILE A 415 -19.90 6.11 -16.22
N ALA A 416 -19.35 5.74 -15.06
CA ALA A 416 -18.10 6.30 -14.58
C ALA A 416 -17.07 5.21 -14.31
N PHE A 417 -15.79 5.52 -14.60
CA PHE A 417 -14.63 4.72 -14.26
C PHE A 417 -13.68 5.50 -13.35
N SER A 418 -13.18 4.83 -12.30
CA SER A 418 -12.11 5.35 -11.45
C SER A 418 -11.01 4.29 -11.31
N PRO A 419 -9.73 4.68 -11.30
CA PRO A 419 -8.65 3.71 -11.13
C PRO A 419 -8.77 2.91 -9.84
N GLY A 420 -8.35 1.66 -9.88
CA GLY A 420 -8.28 0.76 -8.73
C GLY A 420 -7.10 1.04 -7.81
N PHE A 421 -6.87 2.31 -7.44
CA PHE A 421 -5.83 2.68 -6.50
C PHE A 421 -6.13 2.13 -5.11
N ARG A 422 -5.09 1.85 -4.29
CA ARG A 422 -5.19 1.15 -3.01
C ARG A 422 -4.83 2.00 -1.80
N TRP A 423 -4.44 3.27 -2.00
CA TRP A 423 -4.13 4.21 -0.92
C TRP A 423 -5.32 5.10 -0.58
N GLY A 424 -5.18 5.88 0.47
CA GLY A 424 -6.17 6.84 0.95
C GLY A 424 -6.68 6.52 2.35
N THR A 425 -7.14 7.53 3.06
CA THR A 425 -7.66 7.39 4.42
C THR A 425 -9.09 6.85 4.42
N THR A 426 -9.48 6.24 5.54
CA THR A 426 -10.85 5.85 5.85
C THR A 426 -11.48 6.86 6.79
N LEU A 427 -12.70 7.33 6.50
CA LEU A 427 -13.46 8.26 7.33
C LEU A 427 -14.59 7.52 8.05
N LEU A 428 -14.75 7.82 9.34
CA LEU A 428 -15.83 7.29 10.17
C LEU A 428 -17.10 8.16 10.04
N PRO A 429 -18.28 7.64 10.38
CA PRO A 429 -19.49 8.44 10.49
C PRO A 429 -19.29 9.62 11.45
N GLY A 430 -19.61 10.84 10.97
CA GLY A 430 -19.41 12.11 11.65
C GLY A 430 -18.09 12.82 11.32
N ASP A 431 -17.18 12.20 10.60
CA ASP A 431 -15.93 12.85 10.21
C ASP A 431 -16.18 13.89 9.10
N ALA A 432 -15.49 15.03 9.18
CA ALA A 432 -15.45 15.99 8.09
C ALA A 432 -14.62 15.45 6.92
N ILE A 433 -15.15 15.57 5.71
CA ILE A 433 -14.40 15.36 4.47
C ILE A 433 -13.71 16.70 4.17
N ARG A 434 -12.42 16.80 4.49
CA ARG A 434 -11.61 17.99 4.18
C ARG A 434 -10.97 17.85 2.81
N TYR A 435 -10.45 18.96 2.30
CA TYR A 435 -9.69 18.93 1.03
C TYR A 435 -8.48 17.99 1.09
N GLU A 436 -7.85 17.84 2.26
CA GLU A 436 -6.77 16.87 2.50
C GLU A 436 -7.26 15.43 2.25
N GLN A 437 -8.36 15.00 2.88
CA GLN A 437 -8.86 13.63 2.72
C GLN A 437 -9.30 13.32 1.29
N LEU A 438 -9.79 14.34 0.55
CA LEU A 438 -10.08 14.18 -0.87
C LEU A 438 -8.77 13.97 -1.67
N LEU A 439 -7.73 14.75 -1.40
CA LEU A 439 -6.44 14.57 -2.08
C LEU A 439 -5.72 13.28 -1.69
N GLU A 440 -5.88 12.80 -0.46
CA GLU A 440 -5.40 11.45 -0.07
C GLU A 440 -6.00 10.32 -0.91
N GLN A 441 -7.14 10.55 -1.57
CA GLN A 441 -7.78 9.60 -2.50
C GLN A 441 -7.39 9.84 -3.96
N THR A 442 -6.98 11.06 -4.32
CA THR A 442 -6.94 11.52 -5.71
C THR A 442 -5.63 12.18 -6.14
N ALA A 443 -4.69 12.42 -5.22
CA ALA A 443 -3.44 13.14 -5.50
C ALA A 443 -2.51 12.32 -6.40
N ILE A 444 -2.58 12.56 -7.70
CA ILE A 444 -1.68 12.02 -8.72
C ILE A 444 -1.22 13.11 -9.68
N THR A 445 -0.15 12.87 -10.44
CA THR A 445 0.44 13.85 -11.35
C THR A 445 -0.29 13.99 -12.69
N TYR A 446 -1.25 13.11 -12.99
CA TYR A 446 -2.09 13.12 -14.20
C TYR A 446 -3.59 13.02 -13.86
N PRO A 447 -4.14 14.01 -13.14
CA PRO A 447 -5.47 13.93 -12.50
C PRO A 447 -6.63 14.24 -13.43
N SER A 448 -6.39 14.46 -14.72
CA SER A 448 -7.42 14.97 -15.66
C SER A 448 -8.63 14.08 -15.72
N VAL A 449 -9.81 14.70 -15.60
CA VAL A 449 -11.10 14.07 -15.88
C VAL A 449 -11.34 14.05 -17.39
N THR A 450 -11.74 12.91 -17.91
CA THR A 450 -12.08 12.69 -19.32
C THR A 450 -13.55 12.29 -19.45
N VAL A 451 -14.19 12.73 -20.52
CA VAL A 451 -15.52 12.25 -20.93
C VAL A 451 -15.38 11.69 -22.34
N ARG A 452 -15.74 10.44 -22.53
CA ARG A 452 -15.59 9.74 -23.80
C ARG A 452 -16.88 9.03 -24.19
N THR A 453 -17.05 8.82 -25.47
CA THR A 453 -18.08 7.95 -26.02
C THR A 453 -17.45 6.60 -26.31
N LEU A 454 -17.82 5.57 -25.55
CA LEU A 454 -17.29 4.22 -25.69
C LEU A 454 -18.36 3.24 -26.11
N ARG A 455 -18.04 2.30 -27.01
CA ARG A 455 -18.95 1.21 -27.37
C ARG A 455 -18.99 0.17 -26.25
N GLY A 456 -20.11 -0.53 -26.10
CA GLY A 456 -20.27 -1.56 -25.07
C GLY A 456 -19.21 -2.66 -25.15
N GLU A 457 -18.79 -3.07 -26.37
CA GLU A 457 -17.68 -4.01 -26.56
C GLU A 457 -16.34 -3.48 -26.07
N THR A 458 -16.06 -2.18 -26.26
CA THR A 458 -14.84 -1.53 -25.73
C THR A 458 -14.85 -1.50 -24.21
N ILE A 459 -16.00 -1.19 -23.61
CA ILE A 459 -16.18 -1.23 -22.14
C ILE A 459 -15.86 -2.63 -21.61
N LYS A 460 -16.39 -3.68 -22.26
CA LYS A 460 -16.07 -5.06 -21.89
C LYS A 460 -14.57 -5.35 -22.00
N THR A 461 -13.94 -4.95 -23.08
CA THR A 461 -12.49 -5.18 -23.31
C THR A 461 -11.65 -4.53 -22.21
N ILE A 462 -11.96 -3.29 -21.80
CA ILE A 462 -11.28 -2.61 -20.69
C ILE A 462 -11.42 -3.41 -19.39
N LEU A 463 -12.63 -3.88 -19.05
CA LEU A 463 -12.85 -4.65 -17.84
C LEU A 463 -12.14 -6.00 -17.85
N GLU A 464 -12.10 -6.68 -18.99
CA GLU A 464 -11.39 -7.96 -19.17
C GLU A 464 -9.87 -7.79 -19.02
N ASP A 465 -9.30 -6.75 -19.62
CA ASP A 465 -7.89 -6.43 -19.53
C ASP A 465 -7.46 -6.14 -18.07
N VAL A 466 -8.21 -5.27 -17.40
CA VAL A 466 -7.93 -4.98 -15.97
C VAL A 466 -8.15 -6.22 -15.10
N ALA A 467 -9.14 -7.06 -15.39
CA ALA A 467 -9.34 -8.31 -14.66
C ALA A 467 -8.17 -9.29 -14.87
N ASP A 468 -7.52 -9.29 -16.04
CA ASP A 468 -6.34 -10.13 -16.27
C ASP A 468 -5.12 -9.67 -15.46
N ASN A 469 -4.99 -8.37 -15.21
CA ASN A 469 -3.94 -7.84 -14.33
C ASN A 469 -4.03 -8.34 -12.89
N LEU A 470 -5.22 -8.74 -12.42
CA LEU A 470 -5.42 -9.28 -11.07
C LEU A 470 -5.48 -10.81 -11.05
N PHE A 471 -6.15 -11.38 -12.06
CA PHE A 471 -6.58 -12.78 -12.03
C PHE A 471 -5.92 -13.64 -13.11
N ASN A 472 -4.79 -13.22 -13.66
CA ASN A 472 -3.99 -14.09 -14.49
C ASN A 472 -3.42 -15.24 -13.64
N PRO A 473 -3.54 -16.52 -14.06
CA PRO A 473 -3.01 -17.65 -13.30
C PRO A 473 -1.47 -17.66 -13.21
N ASP A 474 -0.78 -16.96 -14.10
CA ASP A 474 0.65 -16.71 -14.00
C ASP A 474 0.94 -15.35 -13.34
N PRO A 475 1.51 -15.34 -12.11
CA PRO A 475 1.81 -14.10 -11.39
C PRO A 475 2.64 -13.09 -12.18
N TYR A 476 3.47 -13.52 -13.13
CA TYR A 476 4.27 -12.61 -13.93
C TYR A 476 3.46 -11.77 -14.92
N TYR A 477 2.20 -12.04 -15.11
CA TYR A 477 1.25 -11.21 -15.85
C TYR A 477 0.32 -10.41 -14.94
N GLN A 478 0.41 -10.59 -13.62
CA GLN A 478 -0.33 -9.80 -12.66
C GLN A 478 0.39 -8.47 -12.41
N GLN A 479 -0.13 -7.42 -13.00
CA GLN A 479 0.43 -6.07 -12.83
C GLN A 479 0.06 -5.45 -11.49
N GLY A 480 -0.79 -6.11 -10.70
CA GLY A 480 -1.32 -5.61 -9.44
C GLY A 480 -2.36 -4.51 -9.64
N GLY A 481 -2.63 -3.74 -8.59
CA GLY A 481 -3.79 -2.84 -8.55
C GLY A 481 -5.04 -3.60 -8.09
N ASP A 482 -6.15 -2.90 -8.08
CA ASP A 482 -7.49 -3.48 -7.94
C ASP A 482 -8.26 -3.30 -9.26
N MET A 483 -9.45 -3.89 -9.37
CA MET A 483 -10.33 -3.65 -10.52
C MET A 483 -10.60 -2.16 -10.70
N VAL A 484 -10.71 -1.71 -11.95
CA VAL A 484 -11.29 -0.40 -12.22
C VAL A 484 -12.64 -0.29 -11.51
N ARG A 485 -12.84 0.81 -10.80
CA ARG A 485 -14.09 1.09 -10.09
C ARG A 485 -15.13 1.53 -11.11
N VAL A 486 -16.33 0.97 -11.00
CA VAL A 486 -17.41 1.17 -11.99
C VAL A 486 -18.62 1.80 -11.31
N GLY A 487 -19.12 2.92 -11.86
CA GLY A 487 -20.38 3.57 -11.52
C GLY A 487 -21.39 3.47 -12.67
N GLY A 488 -22.68 3.46 -12.33
CA GLY A 488 -23.78 3.43 -13.29
C GLY A 488 -24.13 2.05 -13.84
N MET A 489 -23.14 1.28 -14.23
CA MET A 489 -23.27 -0.04 -14.87
C MET A 489 -23.03 -1.18 -13.86
N ARG A 490 -23.84 -2.24 -13.92
CA ARG A 490 -23.61 -3.51 -13.18
C ARG A 490 -22.96 -4.54 -14.08
N TYR A 491 -22.22 -5.49 -13.48
CA TYR A 491 -21.65 -6.62 -14.19
C TYR A 491 -21.43 -7.82 -13.25
N ALA A 492 -21.19 -8.99 -13.83
CA ALA A 492 -20.69 -10.15 -13.09
C ALA A 492 -19.24 -10.44 -13.52
N ILE A 493 -18.47 -11.02 -12.59
CA ILE A 493 -17.08 -11.41 -12.84
C ILE A 493 -16.82 -12.82 -12.30
N GLU A 494 -16.21 -13.67 -13.12
CA GLU A 494 -15.67 -14.97 -12.73
C GLU A 494 -14.13 -14.89 -12.77
N PRO A 495 -13.44 -14.65 -11.63
CA PRO A 495 -12.00 -14.44 -11.59
C PRO A 495 -11.17 -15.59 -12.19
N ALA A 496 -11.61 -16.84 -12.03
CA ALA A 496 -10.90 -18.02 -12.52
C ALA A 496 -11.11 -18.30 -14.01
N ALA A 497 -12.05 -17.63 -14.68
CA ALA A 497 -12.27 -17.80 -16.10
C ALA A 497 -11.09 -17.23 -16.93
N PRO A 498 -10.84 -17.71 -18.16
CA PRO A 498 -9.85 -17.14 -19.05
C PRO A 498 -10.23 -15.71 -19.47
N ILE A 499 -9.23 -14.90 -19.81
CA ILE A 499 -9.42 -13.54 -20.35
C ILE A 499 -10.42 -13.54 -21.51
N GLY A 500 -11.28 -12.54 -21.58
CA GLY A 500 -12.39 -12.41 -22.53
C GLY A 500 -13.68 -13.10 -22.10
N ARG A 501 -13.64 -13.92 -21.04
CA ARG A 501 -14.80 -14.63 -20.48
C ARG A 501 -15.03 -14.35 -18.98
N ARG A 502 -14.21 -13.51 -18.35
CA ARG A 502 -14.37 -13.15 -16.94
C ARG A 502 -15.54 -12.22 -16.72
N ILE A 503 -15.78 -11.28 -17.63
CA ILE A 503 -16.83 -10.26 -17.47
C ILE A 503 -18.09 -10.67 -18.21
N THR A 504 -19.17 -10.81 -17.45
CA THR A 504 -20.47 -11.22 -17.95
C THR A 504 -21.59 -10.34 -17.41
N ARG A 505 -22.80 -10.50 -17.93
CA ARG A 505 -24.02 -9.83 -17.44
C ARG A 505 -23.85 -8.33 -17.18
N MET A 506 -23.27 -7.63 -18.16
CA MET A 506 -23.15 -6.18 -18.12
C MET A 506 -24.53 -5.56 -18.35
N GLU A 507 -24.98 -4.69 -17.44
CA GLU A 507 -26.31 -4.08 -17.46
C GLU A 507 -26.22 -2.60 -17.10
N LEU A 508 -26.96 -1.77 -17.82
CA LEU A 508 -27.21 -0.36 -17.52
C LEU A 508 -28.71 -0.16 -17.34
N ASP A 509 -29.15 0.43 -16.24
CA ASP A 509 -30.58 0.65 -15.89
C ASP A 509 -31.42 -0.64 -16.00
N GLY A 510 -30.86 -1.79 -15.61
CA GLY A 510 -31.51 -3.09 -15.64
C GLY A 510 -31.69 -3.69 -17.04
N LYS A 511 -31.06 -3.10 -18.07
CA LYS A 511 -31.05 -3.63 -19.44
C LYS A 511 -29.63 -4.11 -19.80
N PRO A 512 -29.52 -5.23 -20.53
CA PRO A 512 -28.23 -5.70 -21.02
C PRO A 512 -27.51 -4.59 -21.81
N LEU A 513 -26.23 -4.43 -21.57
CA LEU A 513 -25.39 -3.50 -22.30
C LEU A 513 -25.24 -3.97 -23.75
N ASP A 514 -25.66 -3.14 -24.70
CA ASP A 514 -25.51 -3.43 -26.13
C ASP A 514 -24.06 -3.19 -26.56
N ALA A 515 -23.40 -4.22 -27.09
CA ALA A 515 -22.02 -4.17 -27.55
C ALA A 515 -21.77 -3.10 -28.61
N GLY A 516 -22.77 -2.89 -29.49
CA GLY A 516 -22.67 -1.95 -30.62
C GLY A 516 -23.07 -0.51 -30.26
N ARG A 517 -23.81 -0.31 -29.17
CA ARG A 517 -24.24 1.02 -28.73
C ARG A 517 -23.08 1.77 -28.09
N SER A 518 -23.04 3.07 -28.30
CA SER A 518 -22.13 4.00 -27.63
C SER A 518 -22.74 4.56 -26.35
N TYR A 519 -21.92 4.66 -25.30
CA TYR A 519 -22.27 5.17 -23.98
C TYR A 519 -21.36 6.33 -23.61
N LYS A 520 -21.89 7.33 -22.90
CA LYS A 520 -21.12 8.44 -22.37
C LYS A 520 -20.44 8.01 -21.08
N VAL A 521 -19.13 7.91 -21.08
CA VAL A 521 -18.30 7.42 -19.98
C VAL A 521 -17.42 8.52 -19.44
N ALA A 522 -17.55 8.85 -18.14
CA ALA A 522 -16.61 9.71 -17.43
C ALA A 522 -15.50 8.87 -16.78
N GLY A 523 -14.28 9.38 -16.77
CA GLY A 523 -13.15 8.74 -16.08
C GLY A 523 -12.09 9.76 -15.70
N TRP A 524 -11.04 9.33 -15.01
CA TRP A 524 -9.91 10.16 -14.64
C TRP A 524 -8.61 9.36 -14.59
N ALA A 525 -7.48 10.04 -14.45
CA ALA A 525 -6.15 9.43 -14.46
C ALA A 525 -5.85 8.66 -15.76
N PRO A 526 -5.93 9.32 -16.92
CA PRO A 526 -5.69 8.66 -18.20
C PRO A 526 -4.20 8.33 -18.37
N VAL A 527 -3.87 7.05 -18.58
CA VAL A 527 -2.48 6.60 -18.85
C VAL A 527 -2.15 6.52 -20.35
N ALA A 528 -3.15 6.37 -21.22
CA ALA A 528 -2.95 6.33 -22.66
C ALA A 528 -2.54 7.71 -23.22
N GLU A 529 -1.55 7.75 -24.11
CA GLU A 529 -1.06 9.00 -24.73
C GLU A 529 -2.15 9.80 -25.45
N GLU A 530 -3.07 9.14 -26.11
CA GLU A 530 -4.24 9.74 -26.76
C GLU A 530 -5.24 10.34 -25.77
N ALA A 531 -5.17 9.92 -24.51
CA ALA A 531 -6.00 10.40 -23.42
C ALA A 531 -5.39 11.59 -22.69
N GLY A 532 -4.13 11.88 -22.91
CA GLY A 532 -3.40 13.02 -22.36
C GLY A 532 -3.86 14.33 -22.97
N ILE A 533 -5.12 14.71 -22.77
CA ILE A 533 -5.56 16.07 -22.95
C ILE A 533 -4.90 16.88 -21.82
N ALA A 534 -3.72 17.41 -22.10
CA ALA A 534 -3.12 18.43 -21.28
C ALA A 534 -4.16 19.57 -21.13
N GLY A 535 -4.66 19.79 -19.89
CA GLY A 535 -5.61 20.84 -19.59
C GLY A 535 -7.04 20.39 -19.21
N GLY A 536 -7.30 19.11 -18.98
CA GLY A 536 -8.56 18.64 -18.38
C GLY A 536 -8.67 19.11 -16.92
N GLU A 537 -9.92 19.33 -16.44
CA GLU A 537 -10.19 19.63 -15.03
C GLU A 537 -9.69 18.48 -14.14
N ALA A 538 -9.04 18.81 -13.02
CA ALA A 538 -8.56 17.80 -12.11
C ALA A 538 -9.71 17.11 -11.35
N VAL A 539 -9.60 15.82 -11.10
CA VAL A 539 -10.65 15.03 -10.43
C VAL A 539 -11.01 15.58 -9.06
N TRP A 540 -10.04 16.07 -8.30
CA TRP A 540 -10.31 16.68 -7.00
C TRP A 540 -11.13 17.97 -7.07
N ASP A 541 -11.02 18.75 -8.14
CA ASP A 541 -11.82 19.96 -8.31
C ASP A 541 -13.28 19.60 -8.64
N VAL A 542 -13.49 18.58 -9.49
CA VAL A 542 -14.81 18.02 -9.81
C VAL A 542 -15.48 17.50 -8.54
N VAL A 543 -14.77 16.66 -7.78
CA VAL A 543 -15.32 16.03 -6.57
C VAL A 543 -15.52 17.05 -5.44
N ALA A 544 -14.60 18.02 -5.27
CA ALA A 544 -14.77 19.09 -4.28
C ALA A 544 -16.01 19.94 -4.55
N ARG A 545 -16.30 20.25 -5.82
CA ARG A 545 -17.54 20.97 -6.22
C ARG A 545 -18.78 20.18 -5.85
N TYR A 546 -18.81 18.87 -6.17
CA TYR A 546 -19.88 17.97 -5.79
C TYR A 546 -20.08 17.93 -4.27
N LEU A 547 -19.00 17.73 -3.50
CA LEU A 547 -19.04 17.67 -2.02
C LEU A 547 -19.59 18.96 -1.40
N ARG A 548 -19.15 20.14 -1.87
CA ARG A 548 -19.64 21.43 -1.39
C ARG A 548 -21.13 21.64 -1.68
N ALA A 549 -21.62 21.12 -2.81
CA ALA A 549 -23.04 21.17 -3.15
C ALA A 549 -23.87 20.24 -2.25
N GLN A 550 -23.38 19.02 -1.99
CA GLN A 550 -24.06 18.03 -1.14
C GLN A 550 -24.03 18.41 0.34
N LYS A 551 -22.93 18.99 0.85
CA LYS A 551 -22.67 19.33 2.26
C LYS A 551 -22.62 18.13 3.21
N THR A 552 -23.43 17.12 2.98
CA THR A 552 -23.53 15.90 3.77
C THR A 552 -23.58 14.69 2.84
N ILE A 553 -22.78 13.69 3.13
CA ILE A 553 -22.73 12.44 2.37
C ILE A 553 -23.35 11.34 3.23
N GLY A 554 -24.57 10.95 2.88
CA GLY A 554 -25.29 9.84 3.50
C GLY A 554 -24.66 8.47 3.19
N PRO A 555 -25.27 7.37 3.67
CA PRO A 555 -24.82 6.02 3.39
C PRO A 555 -24.81 5.72 1.88
N LEU A 556 -23.65 5.39 1.35
CA LEU A 556 -23.47 4.99 -0.05
C LEU A 556 -23.51 3.46 -0.17
N ARG A 557 -24.15 2.98 -1.23
CA ARG A 557 -24.13 1.55 -1.58
C ARG A 557 -23.11 1.33 -2.68
N PRO A 558 -21.92 0.73 -2.38
CA PRO A 558 -20.93 0.45 -3.41
C PRO A 558 -21.51 -0.41 -4.53
N ASN A 559 -21.24 -0.04 -5.76
CA ASN A 559 -21.61 -0.81 -6.93
C ASN A 559 -20.65 -1.99 -7.10
N LEU A 560 -20.94 -3.09 -6.42
CA LEU A 560 -20.11 -4.30 -6.45
C LEU A 560 -20.54 -5.20 -7.62
N PRO A 561 -19.58 -5.85 -8.31
CA PRO A 561 -19.93 -6.89 -9.28
C PRO A 561 -20.51 -8.12 -8.56
N ALA A 562 -21.31 -8.91 -9.29
CA ALA A 562 -21.64 -10.26 -8.87
C ALA A 562 -20.41 -11.16 -9.10
N VAL A 563 -19.74 -11.62 -8.03
CA VAL A 563 -18.53 -12.45 -8.15
C VAL A 563 -18.93 -13.91 -8.19
N GLU A 564 -18.60 -14.60 -9.28
CA GLU A 564 -18.95 -16.00 -9.55
C GLU A 564 -17.77 -16.93 -9.27
N GLY A 565 -18.06 -18.20 -8.94
CA GLY A 565 -17.04 -19.22 -8.72
C GLY A 565 -16.23 -19.10 -7.41
N VAL A 566 -16.61 -18.20 -6.50
CA VAL A 566 -15.85 -17.90 -5.26
C VAL A 566 -16.59 -18.27 -3.96
N ALA A 567 -17.65 -19.07 -4.04
CA ALA A 567 -18.39 -19.50 -2.84
C ALA A 567 -17.43 -20.17 -1.84
N GLY A 568 -17.42 -19.68 -0.59
CA GLY A 568 -16.54 -20.18 0.48
C GLY A 568 -15.05 -19.82 0.29
N ASP A 569 -14.71 -18.89 -0.60
CA ASP A 569 -13.35 -18.43 -0.78
C ASP A 569 -12.90 -17.60 0.45
N PRO A 570 -11.78 -17.96 1.13
CA PRO A 570 -11.30 -17.24 2.30
C PRO A 570 -10.73 -15.84 1.97
N GLY A 571 -10.59 -15.49 0.71
CA GLY A 571 -10.28 -14.15 0.20
C GLY A 571 -11.49 -13.22 0.11
N GLN A 572 -12.67 -13.63 0.60
CA GLN A 572 -13.89 -12.82 0.60
C GLN A 572 -14.67 -13.02 1.91
N ILE A 573 -15.20 -11.91 2.47
CA ILE A 573 -16.13 -11.91 3.61
C ILE A 573 -17.55 -11.81 3.10
#